data_b9c10238e96945771a152084f2bba27d
#
_entry.id   b9c10238e96945771a152084f2bba27d
#
_cell.length_a   1.000
_cell.length_b   1.000
_cell.length_c   1.000
_cell.angle_alpha   90.00
_cell.angle_beta   90.00
_cell.angle_gamma   90.00
#
_symmetry.space_group_name_H-M   'P 1'
#
loop_
_entity.id
_entity.type
_entity.pdbx_description
1 polymer ?
#
loop_
_entity_poly.entity_id
_entity_poly.type
_entity_poly.pdbx_seq_one_letter_code
_entity_poly.pdbx_strand_id
1 'polypeptide(L)'
;VQTCALPISLTAQEWEQWGNPAVEAEYRYMRQYSPYDNVAPQAYPWMLVTTSFNDSQVMYWEPAKYVAKLRAMKTDRNPLLFKIELEPAGHSGKSGRYDALRDLAFDYAFLLTQWELR
;
A
#
# COMPACT_ATOMS: atom_id res chain seq x y z
N VAL A 1 13.53 -10.13 7.70
CA VAL A 1 12.68 -9.35 6.85
C VAL A 1 11.53 -10.21 6.42
N GLN A 2 10.41 -9.98 7.02
CA GLN A 2 9.19 -10.24 6.30
C GLN A 2 9.06 -9.10 5.30
N THR A 3 9.79 -9.21 4.19
CA THR A 3 9.27 -8.62 2.98
C THR A 3 7.87 -9.18 2.86
N CYS A 4 6.93 -8.35 2.55
CA CYS A 4 5.56 -8.76 2.27
C CYS A 4 5.45 -9.71 1.07
N ALA A 5 6.52 -10.09 0.49
CA ALA A 5 6.70 -11.06 -0.57
C ALA A 5 6.86 -12.47 -0.01
N LEU A 6 5.93 -12.93 0.81
CA LEU A 6 5.75 -14.38 0.88
C LEU A 6 5.27 -14.85 -0.50
N PRO A 7 5.84 -15.94 -1.05
CA PRO A 7 5.50 -16.45 -2.38
C PRO A 7 4.12 -17.12 -2.37
N ILE A 8 3.08 -16.34 -2.05
CA ILE A 8 1.74 -16.87 -1.85
C ILE A 8 0.86 -16.59 -3.08
N SER A 9 1.27 -15.71 -4.00
CA SER A 9 0.48 -15.45 -5.20
C SER A 9 1.33 -15.22 -6.44
N LEU A 10 1.52 -13.98 -6.85
CA LEU A 10 2.21 -13.64 -8.09
C LEU A 10 3.74 -13.52 -7.92
N THR A 11 4.21 -13.29 -6.72
CA THR A 11 5.61 -12.95 -6.43
C THR A 11 6.62 -13.97 -6.94
N ALA A 12 6.32 -15.28 -6.85
CA ALA A 12 7.24 -16.31 -7.34
C ALA A 12 7.39 -16.29 -8.88
N GLN A 13 6.39 -15.83 -9.60
CA GLN A 13 6.41 -15.67 -11.05
C GLN A 13 7.19 -14.42 -11.48
N GLU A 14 7.39 -13.50 -10.58
CA GLU A 14 8.04 -12.21 -10.81
C GLU A 14 9.52 -12.20 -10.40
N TRP A 15 10.07 -13.31 -9.92
CA TRP A 15 11.47 -13.38 -9.48
C TRP A 15 12.48 -13.04 -10.58
N GLU A 16 12.16 -13.34 -11.83
CA GLU A 16 13.01 -12.96 -12.97
C GLU A 16 13.01 -11.44 -13.22
N GLN A 17 11.94 -10.74 -12.79
CA GLN A 17 11.79 -9.31 -13.00
C GLN A 17 12.33 -8.50 -11.81
N TRP A 18 12.03 -8.92 -10.59
CA TRP A 18 12.29 -8.14 -9.36
C TRP A 18 13.38 -8.72 -8.50
N GLY A 19 13.72 -9.99 -8.70
CA GLY A 19 14.65 -10.73 -7.88
C GLY A 19 13.99 -11.69 -6.90
N ASN A 20 14.76 -12.70 -6.49
CA ASN A 20 14.32 -13.69 -5.52
C ASN A 20 14.78 -13.29 -4.11
N PRO A 21 13.88 -12.99 -3.18
CA PRO A 21 14.24 -12.57 -1.82
C PRO A 21 14.95 -13.66 -0.99
N ALA A 22 14.96 -14.91 -1.44
CA ALA A 22 15.74 -15.99 -0.83
C ALA A 22 17.23 -15.93 -1.20
N VAL A 23 17.58 -15.18 -2.24
CA VAL A 23 18.98 -14.93 -2.65
C VAL A 23 19.47 -13.66 -1.96
N GLU A 24 20.49 -13.77 -1.11
CA GLU A 24 20.94 -12.67 -0.25
C GLU A 24 21.28 -11.38 -1.03
N ALA A 25 21.96 -11.49 -2.16
CA ALA A 25 22.34 -10.34 -2.97
C ALA A 25 21.12 -9.60 -3.54
N GLU A 26 20.15 -10.36 -4.06
CA GLU A 26 18.91 -9.82 -4.62
C GLU A 26 18.02 -9.23 -3.51
N TYR A 27 17.94 -9.90 -2.38
CA TYR A 27 17.27 -9.38 -1.20
C TYR A 27 17.86 -8.04 -0.72
N ARG A 28 19.18 -7.93 -0.63
CA ARG A 28 19.86 -6.68 -0.24
C ARG A 28 19.57 -5.56 -1.22
N TYR A 29 19.50 -5.87 -2.51
CA TYR A 29 19.12 -4.89 -3.54
C TYR A 29 17.67 -4.45 -3.39
N MET A 30 16.73 -5.38 -3.30
CA MET A 30 15.29 -5.09 -3.16
C MET A 30 15.00 -4.26 -1.89
N ARG A 31 15.69 -4.53 -0.79
CA ARG A 31 15.54 -3.80 0.46
C ARG A 31 15.85 -2.32 0.33
N GLN A 32 16.71 -1.92 -0.60
CA GLN A 32 17.09 -0.51 -0.78
C GLN A 32 15.91 0.36 -1.23
N TYR A 33 14.96 -0.20 -1.96
CA TYR A 33 13.79 0.52 -2.45
C TYR A 33 12.46 0.03 -1.85
N SER A 34 12.48 -0.96 -0.98
CA SER A 34 11.27 -1.43 -0.29
C SER A 34 10.64 -0.32 0.56
N PRO A 35 9.41 0.12 0.27
CA PRO A 35 8.78 1.19 1.04
C PRO A 35 8.70 0.88 2.53
N TYR A 36 8.35 -0.35 2.87
CA TYR A 36 8.21 -0.78 4.26
C TYR A 36 9.53 -0.74 5.03
N ASP A 37 10.62 -1.22 4.42
CA ASP A 37 11.93 -1.28 5.08
C ASP A 37 12.53 0.12 5.29
N ASN A 38 12.21 1.05 4.40
CA ASN A 38 12.76 2.40 4.39
C ASN A 38 11.90 3.45 5.13
N VAL A 39 10.87 3.03 5.85
CA VAL A 39 10.16 3.94 6.76
C VAL A 39 11.10 4.36 7.88
N ALA A 40 11.30 5.66 8.04
CA ALA A 40 12.21 6.27 9.01
C ALA A 40 11.48 7.35 9.85
N PRO A 41 12.04 7.77 10.99
CA PRO A 41 11.53 8.91 11.74
C PRO A 41 11.73 10.21 10.96
N GLN A 42 10.70 10.64 10.23
CA GLN A 42 10.73 11.88 9.44
C GLN A 42 9.31 12.41 9.20
N ALA A 43 9.23 13.61 8.64
CA ALA A 43 7.97 14.15 8.15
C ALA A 43 7.55 13.47 6.85
N TYR A 44 6.27 13.11 6.76
CA TYR A 44 5.66 12.51 5.57
C TYR A 44 4.59 13.45 5.02
N PRO A 45 4.35 13.41 3.71
CA PRO A 45 3.24 14.17 3.12
C PRO A 45 1.90 13.63 3.62
N TRP A 46 0.83 14.28 3.24
CA TRP A 46 -0.50 13.70 3.36
C TRP A 46 -0.58 12.44 2.52
N MET A 47 -1.10 11.39 3.08
CA MET A 47 -1.14 10.08 2.44
C MET A 47 -2.53 9.47 2.55
N LEU A 48 -2.99 8.91 1.44
CA LEU A 48 -4.13 8.02 1.38
C LEU A 48 -3.64 6.65 0.93
N VAL A 49 -3.86 5.65 1.76
CA VAL A 49 -3.55 4.25 1.44
C VAL A 49 -4.86 3.49 1.36
N THR A 50 -5.08 2.81 0.25
CA THR A 50 -6.31 2.03 0.01
C THR A 50 -5.98 0.56 -0.21
N THR A 51 -6.86 -0.32 0.24
CA THR A 51 -6.74 -1.77 0.03
C THR A 51 -8.12 -2.43 0.13
N SER A 52 -8.22 -3.67 -0.34
CA SER A 52 -9.38 -4.54 -0.12
C SER A 52 -9.01 -5.68 0.82
N PHE A 53 -9.91 -6.01 1.75
CA PHE A 53 -9.73 -7.15 2.66
C PHE A 53 -9.63 -8.49 1.89
N ASN A 54 -10.32 -8.59 0.77
CA ASN A 54 -10.36 -9.77 -0.10
C ASN A 54 -9.40 -9.68 -1.30
N ASP A 55 -8.40 -8.80 -1.25
CA ASP A 55 -7.38 -8.71 -2.28
C ASP A 55 -6.53 -9.98 -2.28
N SER A 56 -6.54 -10.72 -3.39
CA SER A 56 -5.77 -11.95 -3.56
C SER A 56 -4.41 -11.75 -4.22
N GLN A 57 -4.11 -10.54 -4.68
CA GLN A 57 -2.83 -10.20 -5.31
C GLN A 57 -1.89 -9.50 -4.33
N VAL A 58 -2.41 -8.49 -3.64
CA VAL A 58 -1.70 -7.76 -2.58
C VAL A 58 -2.51 -7.85 -1.31
N MET A 59 -2.13 -8.74 -0.43
CA MET A 59 -2.87 -9.02 0.78
C MET A 59 -3.01 -7.79 1.67
N TYR A 60 -4.20 -7.57 2.23
CA TYR A 60 -4.54 -6.37 3.02
C TYR A 60 -3.59 -6.06 4.17
N TRP A 61 -2.93 -7.07 4.72
CA TRP A 61 -1.98 -6.87 5.83
C TRP A 61 -0.68 -6.18 5.40
N GLU A 62 -0.34 -6.19 4.12
CA GLU A 62 0.84 -5.50 3.60
C GLU A 62 0.70 -3.99 3.77
N PRO A 63 -0.31 -3.34 3.17
CA PRO A 63 -0.53 -1.93 3.41
C PRO A 63 -0.90 -1.62 4.87
N ALA A 64 -1.57 -2.53 5.58
CA ALA A 64 -1.88 -2.33 6.99
C ALA A 64 -0.61 -2.23 7.86
N LYS A 65 0.36 -3.12 7.66
CA LYS A 65 1.67 -3.06 8.32
C LYS A 65 2.44 -1.79 7.97
N TYR A 66 2.41 -1.41 6.70
CA TYR A 66 3.07 -0.19 6.22
C TYR A 66 2.49 1.05 6.90
N VAL A 67 1.17 1.19 6.92
CA VAL A 67 0.48 2.29 7.61
C VAL A 67 0.76 2.28 9.11
N ALA A 68 0.75 1.12 9.76
CA ALA A 68 1.07 1.01 11.18
C ALA A 68 2.49 1.49 11.47
N LYS A 69 3.47 1.09 10.66
CA LYS A 69 4.87 1.53 10.80
C LYS A 69 5.01 3.04 10.54
N LEU A 70 4.37 3.56 9.51
CA LEU A 70 4.34 5.01 9.24
C LEU A 70 3.78 5.79 10.43
N ARG A 71 2.65 5.37 10.99
CA ARG A 71 2.03 6.02 12.16
C ARG A 71 2.94 6.03 13.38
N ALA A 72 3.73 4.97 13.57
CA ALA A 72 4.68 4.87 14.68
C ALA A 72 5.95 5.73 14.47
N MET A 73 6.32 6.00 13.21
CA MET A 73 7.60 6.61 12.86
C MET A 73 7.48 8.07 12.43
N LYS A 74 6.32 8.51 11.88
CA LYS A 74 6.15 9.87 11.40
C LYS A 74 6.28 10.91 12.51
N THR A 75 6.95 12.02 12.20
CA THR A 75 7.22 13.11 13.14
C THR A 75 6.34 14.35 12.93
N ASP A 76 5.55 14.35 11.88
CA ASP A 76 4.62 15.41 11.49
C ASP A 76 3.18 15.12 11.96
N ARG A 77 2.25 16.04 11.68
CA ARG A 77 0.82 15.89 11.95
C ARG A 77 -0.03 15.74 10.69
N ASN A 78 0.60 15.55 9.54
CA ASN A 78 -0.09 15.38 8.28
C ASN A 78 -1.01 14.15 8.32
N PRO A 79 -2.23 14.22 7.79
CA PRO A 79 -3.13 13.08 7.72
C PRO A 79 -2.53 11.89 6.98
N LEU A 80 -2.68 10.73 7.60
CA LEU A 80 -2.41 9.43 7.02
C LEU A 80 -3.70 8.61 7.11
N LEU A 81 -4.45 8.61 6.02
CA LEU A 81 -5.71 7.91 5.90
C LEU A 81 -5.48 6.48 5.41
N PHE A 82 -6.21 5.55 6.00
CA PHE A 82 -6.19 4.16 5.60
C PHE A 82 -7.60 3.67 5.36
N LYS A 83 -7.94 3.38 4.10
CA LYS A 83 -9.25 2.88 3.68
C LYS A 83 -9.13 1.39 3.34
N ILE A 84 -9.92 0.55 4.00
CA ILE A 84 -10.04 -0.88 3.70
C ILE A 84 -11.46 -1.14 3.21
N GLU A 85 -11.59 -1.69 2.01
CA GLU A 85 -12.86 -2.24 1.54
C GLU A 85 -13.06 -3.61 2.17
N LEU A 86 -14.11 -3.74 2.99
CA LEU A 86 -14.40 -4.97 3.75
C LEU A 86 -15.34 -5.91 3.02
N GLU A 87 -16.08 -5.41 2.03
CA GLU A 87 -16.98 -6.23 1.24
C GLU A 87 -16.21 -7.07 0.21
N PRO A 88 -16.85 -8.11 -0.37
CA PRO A 88 -16.23 -8.91 -1.41
C PRO A 88 -15.85 -8.06 -2.63
N ALA A 89 -14.62 -7.61 -2.65
CA ALA A 89 -14.02 -6.87 -3.74
C ALA A 89 -12.60 -7.42 -3.94
N GLY A 90 -12.20 -7.63 -5.18
CA GLY A 90 -10.84 -8.08 -5.49
C GLY A 90 -9.84 -6.93 -5.48
N HIS A 91 -8.67 -7.18 -6.06
CA HIS A 91 -7.58 -6.21 -6.20
C HIS A 91 -8.02 -4.88 -6.86
N SER A 92 -8.91 -4.95 -7.82
CA SER A 92 -9.43 -3.77 -8.55
C SER A 92 -10.62 -3.07 -7.87
N GLY A 93 -10.95 -3.44 -6.63
CA GLY A 93 -12.12 -2.92 -5.94
C GLY A 93 -13.43 -3.59 -6.37
N LYS A 94 -14.56 -2.96 -6.04
CA LYS A 94 -15.89 -3.46 -6.42
C LYS A 94 -16.12 -3.37 -7.93
N SER A 95 -16.75 -4.39 -8.50
CA SER A 95 -17.00 -4.47 -9.94
C SER A 95 -18.17 -3.60 -10.43
N GLY A 96 -18.90 -2.94 -9.55
CA GLY A 96 -20.02 -2.08 -9.89
C GLY A 96 -19.58 -0.75 -10.52
N ARG A 97 -20.21 -0.34 -11.63
CA ARG A 97 -19.91 0.95 -12.29
C ARG A 97 -19.98 2.14 -11.33
N TYR A 98 -21.01 2.18 -10.51
CA TYR A 98 -21.21 3.28 -9.55
C TYR A 98 -20.26 3.17 -8.35
N ASP A 99 -19.83 1.97 -8.00
CA ASP A 99 -18.87 1.77 -6.93
C ASP A 99 -17.49 2.29 -7.34
N ALA A 100 -17.05 1.99 -8.56
CA ALA A 100 -15.81 2.55 -9.11
C ALA A 100 -15.85 4.10 -9.18
N LEU A 101 -16.99 4.70 -9.50
CA LEU A 101 -17.16 6.16 -9.49
C LEU A 101 -17.10 6.74 -8.07
N ARG A 102 -17.63 6.04 -7.07
CA ARG A 102 -17.54 6.46 -5.66
C ARG A 102 -16.11 6.39 -5.15
N ASP A 103 -15.38 5.36 -5.49
CA ASP A 103 -13.97 5.24 -5.13
C ASP A 103 -13.14 6.35 -5.76
N LEU A 104 -13.33 6.62 -7.05
CA LEU A 104 -12.70 7.72 -7.74
C LEU A 104 -13.06 9.09 -7.14
N ALA A 105 -14.33 9.30 -6.78
CA ALA A 105 -14.77 10.53 -6.11
C ALA A 105 -14.12 10.69 -4.73
N PHE A 106 -13.92 9.61 -4.00
CA PHE A 106 -13.20 9.64 -2.73
C PHE A 106 -11.73 10.04 -2.89
N ASP A 107 -11.06 9.49 -3.91
CA ASP A 107 -9.66 9.84 -4.22
C ASP A 107 -9.55 11.31 -4.62
N TYR A 108 -10.45 11.81 -5.47
CA TYR A 108 -10.48 13.23 -5.82
C TYR A 108 -10.81 14.13 -4.62
N ALA A 109 -11.72 13.74 -3.77
CA ALA A 109 -12.01 14.51 -2.56
C ALA A 109 -10.78 14.64 -1.67
N PHE A 110 -9.99 13.57 -1.52
CA PHE A 110 -8.71 13.63 -0.82
C PHE A 110 -7.76 14.62 -1.50
N LEU A 111 -7.54 14.51 -2.82
CA LEU A 111 -6.64 15.39 -3.57
C LEU A 111 -7.08 16.86 -3.51
N LEU A 112 -8.37 17.14 -3.72
CA LEU A 112 -8.91 18.52 -3.68
C LEU A 112 -8.77 19.14 -2.28
N THR A 113 -8.91 18.33 -1.24
CA THR A 113 -8.70 18.78 0.15
C THR A 113 -7.25 19.23 0.37
N GLN A 114 -6.28 18.57 -0.30
CA GLN A 114 -4.86 18.94 -0.22
C GLN A 114 -4.58 20.28 -0.90
N TRP A 115 -5.27 20.54 -1.98
CA TRP A 115 -5.10 21.79 -2.75
C TRP A 115 -5.97 22.93 -2.25
N GLU A 116 -6.68 22.72 -1.11
CA GLU A 116 -7.62 23.70 -0.55
C GLU A 116 -8.71 24.17 -1.55
N LEU A 117 -8.94 23.37 -2.60
CA LEU A 117 -10.00 23.61 -3.57
C LEU A 117 -11.32 23.10 -2.97
N ARG A 118 -12.21 24.04 -2.67
CA ARG A 118 -13.56 23.77 -2.13
C ARG A 118 -14.62 23.95 -3.19
#